data_4216739d7b6f8ffb8a54998d8dced99d
#
_entry.id   4216739d7b6f8ffb8a54998d8dced99d
#
_cell.length_a   1.000
_cell.length_b   1.000
_cell.length_c   1.000
_cell.angle_alpha   90.00
_cell.angle_beta   90.00
_cell.angle_gamma   90.00
#
_symmetry.space_group_name_H-M   'P 1'
#
loop_
_entity.id
_entity.type
_entity.pdbx_description
1 polymer ?
#
loop_
_entity_poly.entity_id
_entity_poly.type
_entity_poly.pdbx_seq_one_letter_code
_entity_poly.pdbx_strand_id
1 'polypeptide(L)'
;MVRRFNVATISLLVLCSIAVLFLPQFSFALSPSLPSPSDTTHFGVVWTPPTSPDSALHELERMSTIGATAVRLTRLPPDTVAARADTLGLRLYVDLPVDHVPAPQLQDALAQAAPVLERLKALARRHPSITHVGLAHAADTTVPETCETLRRWTERVHASPPSLRTYYVTPFAAAADRCADAVDQVLLDVRGHPAPIDRWRQWRSETAAVGLGAVGTWVQPSAAPGLQSPHSPERQARYLERALSRLFDSTRSPPPVAFVSRWRDEISPVLSTRRYGLHDADGSSRPAVRVVRGIYTGTQRVFAFPSGSEPATGSYGLLLLGWGLVALLGLVYARSLFVRETVTRYFTAPGFYRDALREGHDLHPGANALLLGIVVGALGATGVCAARLAAAQPVTERVLAALPPPVQVVLAGGIEHPITVGVVIGGLALGLLGLWMGALVLVARWGTRFSFAQGLVLVVWPCWPVLPALPVALAAGPEAPISPSLFALLLLGGGLLACFYVTARVLYDYWAITDLPGSTVLLLGVLSPLALGSALVLFLTTWYDVSAAFLWRLATLTS
;
A
#
# COMPACT_ATOMS: atom_id res chain seq x y z
N MET A 1 39.11 -27.91 -22.82
CA MET A 1 39.47 -26.62 -22.13
C MET A 1 38.17 -25.89 -21.79
N VAL A 2 37.55 -26.22 -20.67
CA VAL A 2 36.22 -25.72 -20.28
C VAL A 2 36.43 -24.56 -19.30
N ARG A 3 36.09 -23.33 -19.74
CA ARG A 3 36.10 -22.13 -18.88
C ARG A 3 35.05 -22.31 -17.77
N ARG A 4 35.50 -22.48 -16.55
CA ARG A 4 34.66 -22.40 -15.35
C ARG A 4 34.14 -20.97 -15.23
N PHE A 5 32.89 -20.74 -15.57
CA PHE A 5 32.20 -19.50 -15.24
C PHE A 5 31.94 -19.49 -13.73
N ASN A 6 32.51 -18.51 -13.06
CA ASN A 6 32.46 -18.39 -11.60
C ASN A 6 31.15 -17.70 -11.21
N VAL A 7 30.20 -18.46 -10.67
CA VAL A 7 28.85 -17.98 -10.23
C VAL A 7 28.95 -16.80 -9.25
N ALA A 8 30.06 -16.72 -8.49
CA ALA A 8 30.34 -15.61 -7.58
C ALA A 8 30.45 -14.25 -8.28
N THR A 9 30.94 -14.20 -9.52
CA THR A 9 31.11 -12.94 -10.27
C THR A 9 29.79 -12.37 -10.77
N ILE A 10 28.82 -13.21 -11.08
CA ILE A 10 27.48 -12.78 -11.51
C ILE A 10 26.67 -12.25 -10.33
N SER A 11 26.78 -12.90 -9.17
CA SER A 11 26.13 -12.44 -7.93
C SER A 11 26.65 -11.08 -7.45
N LEU A 12 27.94 -10.80 -7.64
CA LEU A 12 28.53 -9.51 -7.25
C LEU A 12 28.06 -8.37 -8.18
N LEU A 13 27.91 -8.62 -9.48
CA LEU A 13 27.45 -7.63 -10.45
C LEU A 13 25.97 -7.24 -10.23
N VAL A 14 25.12 -8.19 -9.86
CA VAL A 14 23.70 -7.93 -9.54
C VAL A 14 23.58 -7.13 -8.24
N LEU A 15 24.39 -7.44 -7.22
CA LEU A 15 24.41 -6.69 -5.96
C LEU A 15 24.91 -5.25 -6.14
N CYS A 16 25.94 -5.03 -6.97
CA CYS A 16 26.44 -3.68 -7.28
C CYS A 16 25.43 -2.86 -8.09
N SER A 17 24.69 -3.47 -9.01
CA SER A 17 23.66 -2.77 -9.81
C SER A 17 22.48 -2.30 -8.94
N ILE A 18 22.12 -3.06 -7.90
CA ILE A 18 21.06 -2.69 -6.95
C ILE A 18 21.55 -1.56 -6.02
N ALA A 19 22.81 -1.57 -5.61
CA ALA A 19 23.37 -0.54 -4.73
C ALA A 19 23.48 0.85 -5.38
N VAL A 20 23.71 0.93 -6.71
CA VAL A 20 23.78 2.21 -7.46
C VAL A 20 22.42 2.88 -7.60
N LEU A 21 21.31 2.15 -7.52
CA LEU A 21 19.95 2.69 -7.58
C LEU A 21 19.48 3.38 -6.28
N PHE A 22 20.26 3.30 -5.19
CA PHE A 22 19.89 3.78 -3.86
C PHE A 22 20.69 4.99 -3.33
N LEU A 23 21.48 5.68 -4.16
CA LEU A 23 22.17 6.90 -3.71
C LEU A 23 21.24 8.10 -3.80
N PRO A 24 20.90 8.77 -2.69
CA PRO A 24 20.07 9.98 -2.72
C PRO A 24 20.90 11.16 -3.28
N GLN A 25 20.39 11.79 -4.33
CA GLN A 25 20.93 13.06 -4.83
C GLN A 25 20.39 14.21 -3.97
N PHE A 26 21.23 14.80 -3.14
CA PHE A 26 20.92 16.02 -2.41
C PHE A 26 21.13 17.25 -3.31
N SER A 27 20.04 17.93 -3.66
CA SER A 27 20.07 19.25 -4.29
C SER A 27 19.59 20.29 -3.28
N PHE A 28 20.44 21.28 -3.01
CA PHE A 28 20.08 22.44 -2.17
C PHE A 28 19.27 23.44 -2.99
N ALA A 29 18.05 23.74 -2.56
CA ALA A 29 17.21 24.80 -3.13
C ALA A 29 17.25 26.04 -2.25
N LEU A 30 17.40 27.19 -2.90
CA LEU A 30 17.37 28.54 -2.30
C LEU A 30 15.96 28.89 -1.82
N SER A 31 15.86 29.44 -0.62
CA SER A 31 14.60 29.80 0.04
C SER A 31 13.90 31.00 -0.60
N PRO A 32 12.60 30.91 -0.92
CA PRO A 32 11.81 32.08 -1.27
C PRO A 32 11.27 32.83 -0.02
N SER A 33 10.98 34.10 -0.20
CA SER A 33 10.51 35.04 0.82
C SER A 33 9.16 34.62 1.43
N LEU A 34 9.07 34.70 2.78
CA LEU A 34 7.92 34.36 3.59
C LEU A 34 6.70 35.26 3.32
N PRO A 35 5.50 34.70 3.06
CA PRO A 35 4.26 35.46 3.06
C PRO A 35 3.80 35.80 4.48
N SER A 36 3.13 36.95 4.63
CA SER A 36 2.58 37.45 5.87
C SER A 36 1.51 36.51 6.46
N PRO A 37 1.48 36.23 7.75
CA PRO A 37 0.54 35.28 8.34
C PRO A 37 -0.90 35.81 8.35
N SER A 38 -1.84 35.02 7.82
CA SER A 38 -3.26 35.23 8.06
C SER A 38 -3.61 34.69 9.46
N ASP A 39 -4.13 35.54 10.33
CA ASP A 39 -4.27 35.32 11.78
C ASP A 39 -5.36 34.30 12.20
N THR A 40 -6.05 33.63 11.30
CA THR A 40 -7.13 32.69 11.64
C THR A 40 -6.99 31.34 10.94
N THR A 41 -6.82 30.26 11.74
CA THR A 41 -6.93 28.88 11.25
C THR A 41 -8.38 28.55 10.93
N HIS A 42 -8.62 27.99 9.73
CA HIS A 42 -9.91 27.43 9.39
C HIS A 42 -9.96 25.95 9.76
N PHE A 43 -11.01 25.56 10.50
CA PHE A 43 -11.26 24.18 10.88
C PHE A 43 -12.41 23.62 10.05
N GLY A 44 -12.24 22.41 9.53
CA GLY A 44 -13.22 21.84 8.65
C GLY A 44 -13.26 20.33 8.64
N VAL A 45 -14.06 19.82 7.75
CA VAL A 45 -14.24 18.39 7.50
C VAL A 45 -14.18 18.10 6.00
N VAL A 46 -13.69 16.91 5.67
CA VAL A 46 -13.79 16.37 4.28
C VAL A 46 -15.18 15.78 4.11
N TRP A 47 -15.87 16.16 3.04
CA TRP A 47 -17.24 15.77 2.83
C TRP A 47 -17.54 15.45 1.36
N THR A 48 -18.27 14.37 1.16
CA THR A 48 -18.89 14.01 -0.12
C THR A 48 -20.37 14.29 0.01
N PRO A 49 -20.91 15.33 -0.64
CA PRO A 49 -22.33 15.66 -0.53
C PRO A 49 -23.20 14.47 -0.93
N PRO A 50 -24.26 14.12 -0.17
CA PRO A 50 -25.24 13.15 -0.60
C PRO A 50 -25.98 13.60 -1.87
N THR A 51 -26.61 12.67 -2.56
CA THR A 51 -27.38 12.97 -3.79
C THR A 51 -28.68 13.72 -3.50
N SER A 52 -29.28 13.52 -2.32
CA SER A 52 -30.46 14.25 -1.87
C SER A 52 -30.09 15.67 -1.45
N PRO A 53 -30.67 16.72 -2.06
CA PRO A 53 -30.40 18.11 -1.67
C PRO A 53 -30.72 18.40 -0.22
N ASP A 54 -31.85 17.92 0.30
CA ASP A 54 -32.27 18.17 1.68
C ASP A 54 -31.32 17.56 2.68
N SER A 55 -30.88 16.33 2.43
CA SER A 55 -29.86 15.68 3.25
C SER A 55 -28.53 16.44 3.21
N ALA A 56 -28.13 16.96 2.05
CA ALA A 56 -26.91 17.75 1.91
C ALA A 56 -26.97 19.06 2.70
N LEU A 57 -28.10 19.77 2.63
CA LEU A 57 -28.31 21.02 3.39
C LEU A 57 -28.28 20.76 4.90
N HIS A 58 -28.97 19.72 5.37
CA HIS A 58 -28.98 19.33 6.76
C HIS A 58 -27.60 18.95 7.29
N GLU A 59 -26.81 18.18 6.50
CA GLU A 59 -25.44 17.85 6.88
C GLU A 59 -24.56 19.10 6.97
N LEU A 60 -24.68 20.04 6.05
CA LEU A 60 -23.92 21.28 6.05
C LEU A 60 -24.23 22.16 7.29
N GLU A 61 -25.49 22.23 7.69
CA GLU A 61 -25.91 22.89 8.94
C GLU A 61 -25.29 22.22 10.17
N ARG A 62 -25.31 20.89 10.22
CA ARG A 62 -24.66 20.14 11.30
C ARG A 62 -23.16 20.39 11.36
N MET A 63 -22.46 20.52 10.21
CA MET A 63 -21.05 20.88 10.17
C MET A 63 -20.81 22.27 10.75
N SER A 64 -21.64 23.25 10.43
CA SER A 64 -21.56 24.57 11.02
C SER A 64 -21.80 24.54 12.53
N THR A 65 -22.76 23.75 13.03
CA THR A 65 -23.06 23.64 14.47
C THR A 65 -21.94 22.97 15.28
N ILE A 66 -21.07 22.17 14.68
CA ILE A 66 -19.88 21.64 15.36
C ILE A 66 -18.69 22.63 15.34
N GLY A 67 -18.86 23.83 14.77
CA GLY A 67 -17.82 24.85 14.73
C GLY A 67 -16.91 24.77 13.50
N ALA A 68 -17.30 24.02 12.46
CA ALA A 68 -16.55 24.04 11.20
C ALA A 68 -16.70 25.41 10.52
N THR A 69 -15.58 25.94 10.02
CA THR A 69 -15.51 27.21 9.26
C THR A 69 -15.14 26.96 7.79
N ALA A 70 -14.75 25.73 7.46
CA ALA A 70 -14.43 25.29 6.12
C ALA A 70 -14.95 23.88 5.84
N VAL A 71 -15.23 23.56 4.58
CA VAL A 71 -15.60 22.22 4.13
C VAL A 71 -14.81 21.90 2.87
N ARG A 72 -14.15 20.73 2.86
CA ARG A 72 -13.46 20.21 1.67
C ARG A 72 -14.36 19.21 0.99
N LEU A 73 -14.73 19.51 -0.24
CA LEU A 73 -15.66 18.75 -1.08
C LEU A 73 -14.87 17.86 -2.04
N THR A 74 -15.17 16.58 -2.06
CA THR A 74 -14.55 15.62 -2.99
C THR A 74 -15.17 15.61 -4.38
N ARG A 75 -16.24 16.39 -4.58
CA ARG A 75 -16.94 16.59 -5.87
C ARG A 75 -17.60 17.95 -5.93
N LEU A 76 -17.94 18.39 -7.13
CA LEU A 76 -18.61 19.65 -7.38
C LEU A 76 -19.94 19.73 -6.60
N PRO A 77 -20.15 20.77 -5.77
CA PRO A 77 -21.42 20.94 -5.04
C PRO A 77 -22.56 21.36 -5.97
N PRO A 78 -23.81 20.98 -5.65
CA PRO A 78 -24.98 21.62 -6.21
C PRO A 78 -25.05 23.11 -5.85
N ASP A 79 -25.73 23.90 -6.66
CA ASP A 79 -25.92 25.35 -6.43
C ASP A 79 -26.55 25.66 -5.05
N THR A 80 -27.52 24.86 -4.64
CA THR A 80 -28.20 24.97 -3.34
C THR A 80 -27.24 24.80 -2.15
N VAL A 81 -26.28 23.89 -2.28
CA VAL A 81 -25.25 23.64 -1.24
C VAL A 81 -24.29 24.84 -1.15
N ALA A 82 -23.88 25.40 -2.29
CA ALA A 82 -23.02 26.57 -2.32
C ALA A 82 -23.73 27.80 -1.73
N ALA A 83 -24.99 28.04 -2.11
CA ALA A 83 -25.83 29.11 -1.55
C ALA A 83 -26.02 28.97 -0.03
N ARG A 84 -26.20 27.73 0.47
CA ARG A 84 -26.31 27.51 1.91
C ARG A 84 -24.98 27.76 2.61
N ALA A 85 -23.85 27.38 2.02
CA ALA A 85 -22.53 27.66 2.54
C ALA A 85 -22.28 29.18 2.68
N ASP A 86 -22.71 29.98 1.68
CA ASP A 86 -22.64 31.44 1.76
C ASP A 86 -23.39 31.97 3.00
N THR A 87 -24.62 31.48 3.22
CA THR A 87 -25.44 31.93 4.37
C THR A 87 -24.86 31.49 5.72
N LEU A 88 -24.15 30.37 5.77
CA LEU A 88 -23.49 29.84 6.98
C LEU A 88 -22.08 30.40 7.18
N GLY A 89 -21.55 31.20 6.24
CA GLY A 89 -20.17 31.72 6.31
C GLY A 89 -19.08 30.64 6.17
N LEU A 90 -19.40 29.50 5.55
CA LEU A 90 -18.46 28.39 5.36
C LEU A 90 -17.60 28.62 4.12
N ARG A 91 -16.31 28.36 4.22
CA ARG A 91 -15.40 28.33 3.05
C ARG A 91 -15.41 26.94 2.41
N LEU A 92 -15.58 26.91 1.10
CA LEU A 92 -15.59 25.67 0.32
C LEU A 92 -14.25 25.49 -0.42
N TYR A 93 -13.65 24.34 -0.19
CA TYR A 93 -12.49 23.79 -0.90
C TYR A 93 -13.01 22.66 -1.79
N VAL A 94 -12.91 22.80 -3.10
CA VAL A 94 -13.51 21.83 -4.02
C VAL A 94 -12.44 21.08 -4.79
N ASP A 95 -12.39 19.75 -4.63
CA ASP A 95 -11.45 18.89 -5.37
C ASP A 95 -11.94 18.67 -6.80
N LEU A 96 -11.01 18.74 -7.77
CA LEU A 96 -11.24 18.17 -9.09
C LEU A 96 -11.16 16.63 -9.02
N PRO A 97 -11.82 15.90 -9.92
CA PRO A 97 -11.82 14.44 -9.94
C PRO A 97 -10.50 13.87 -10.48
N VAL A 98 -9.38 14.24 -9.86
CA VAL A 98 -8.02 13.81 -10.21
C VAL A 98 -7.41 13.19 -8.95
N ASP A 99 -7.42 11.85 -8.89
CA ASP A 99 -7.06 11.11 -7.68
C ASP A 99 -6.07 9.97 -7.99
N HIS A 100 -5.00 9.86 -7.21
CA HIS A 100 -3.95 8.83 -7.30
C HIS A 100 -3.35 8.66 -8.71
N VAL A 101 -2.98 9.78 -9.34
CA VAL A 101 -2.54 9.79 -10.75
C VAL A 101 -1.00 9.85 -10.85
N PRO A 102 -0.36 8.94 -11.62
CA PRO A 102 1.07 9.02 -11.92
C PRO A 102 1.39 10.21 -12.83
N ALA A 103 2.63 10.69 -12.77
CA ALA A 103 3.05 11.88 -13.50
C ALA A 103 2.72 11.89 -15.02
N PRO A 104 2.94 10.79 -15.79
CA PRO A 104 2.64 10.79 -17.22
C PRO A 104 1.15 10.99 -17.55
N GLN A 105 0.26 10.59 -16.65
CA GLN A 105 -1.19 10.65 -16.88
C GLN A 105 -1.81 11.94 -16.32
N LEU A 106 -1.08 12.74 -15.52
CA LEU A 106 -1.64 13.90 -14.83
C LEU A 106 -2.18 14.97 -15.78
N GLN A 107 -1.48 15.23 -16.87
CA GLN A 107 -1.91 16.23 -17.86
C GLN A 107 -3.26 15.85 -18.49
N ASP A 108 -3.44 14.57 -18.84
CA ASP A 108 -4.66 14.08 -19.45
C ASP A 108 -5.82 14.02 -18.43
N ALA A 109 -5.54 13.60 -17.19
CA ALA A 109 -6.52 13.61 -16.10
C ALA A 109 -7.03 15.03 -15.81
N LEU A 110 -6.15 16.01 -15.74
CA LEU A 110 -6.52 17.41 -15.57
C LEU A 110 -7.27 17.97 -16.79
N ALA A 111 -6.89 17.58 -18.02
CA ALA A 111 -7.61 17.96 -19.21
C ALA A 111 -9.03 17.38 -19.23
N GLN A 112 -9.22 16.16 -18.79
CA GLN A 112 -10.54 15.55 -18.59
C GLN A 112 -11.36 16.25 -17.50
N ALA A 113 -10.72 16.79 -16.47
CA ALA A 113 -11.35 17.55 -15.39
C ALA A 113 -11.66 19.01 -15.79
N ALA A 114 -11.17 19.53 -16.92
CA ALA A 114 -11.40 20.91 -17.36
C ALA A 114 -12.87 21.35 -17.39
N PRO A 115 -13.83 20.53 -17.87
CA PRO A 115 -15.25 20.90 -17.84
C PRO A 115 -15.78 21.09 -16.40
N VAL A 116 -15.26 20.33 -15.43
CA VAL A 116 -15.63 20.47 -14.01
C VAL A 116 -15.07 21.78 -13.46
N LEU A 117 -13.83 22.14 -13.81
CA LEU A 117 -13.22 23.42 -13.43
C LEU A 117 -14.02 24.61 -13.96
N GLU A 118 -14.46 24.58 -15.22
CA GLU A 118 -15.26 25.69 -15.79
C GLU A 118 -16.64 25.81 -15.11
N ARG A 119 -17.29 24.70 -14.77
CA ARG A 119 -18.50 24.70 -13.96
C ARG A 119 -18.26 25.25 -12.55
N LEU A 120 -17.13 24.87 -11.93
CA LEU A 120 -16.73 25.38 -10.61
C LEU A 120 -16.52 26.90 -10.65
N LYS A 121 -15.83 27.43 -11.66
CA LYS A 121 -15.66 28.88 -11.85
C LYS A 121 -16.99 29.59 -12.04
N ALA A 122 -17.91 29.02 -12.81
CA ALA A 122 -19.25 29.58 -12.99
C ALA A 122 -20.05 29.62 -11.67
N LEU A 123 -19.91 28.59 -10.81
CA LEU A 123 -20.47 28.58 -9.45
C LEU A 123 -19.80 29.63 -8.55
N ALA A 124 -18.48 29.71 -8.55
CA ALA A 124 -17.73 30.63 -7.70
C ALA A 124 -18.00 32.12 -8.01
N ARG A 125 -18.41 32.46 -9.25
CA ARG A 125 -18.88 33.81 -9.57
C ARG A 125 -20.16 34.18 -8.83
N ARG A 126 -21.00 33.22 -8.47
CA ARG A 126 -22.27 33.43 -7.78
C ARG A 126 -22.16 33.21 -6.27
N HIS A 127 -21.20 32.40 -5.84
CA HIS A 127 -21.06 31.94 -4.49
C HIS A 127 -19.66 32.22 -3.95
N PRO A 128 -19.46 33.29 -3.16
CA PRO A 128 -18.16 33.69 -2.61
C PRO A 128 -17.62 32.71 -1.57
N SER A 129 -18.42 31.78 -1.07
CA SER A 129 -17.95 30.68 -0.23
C SER A 129 -16.95 29.75 -0.93
N ILE A 130 -17.04 29.63 -2.25
CA ILE A 130 -16.11 28.81 -3.06
C ILE A 130 -14.81 29.61 -3.22
N THR A 131 -13.78 29.24 -2.47
CA THR A 131 -12.53 30.01 -2.38
C THR A 131 -11.33 29.27 -2.92
N HIS A 132 -11.35 27.93 -2.93
CA HIS A 132 -10.21 27.10 -3.29
C HIS A 132 -10.61 25.97 -4.24
N VAL A 133 -9.68 25.63 -5.15
CA VAL A 133 -9.81 24.46 -6.05
C VAL A 133 -8.61 23.53 -5.88
N GLY A 134 -8.91 22.26 -5.58
CA GLY A 134 -7.93 21.19 -5.52
C GLY A 134 -7.65 20.63 -6.91
N LEU A 135 -6.43 20.78 -7.39
CA LEU A 135 -6.02 20.30 -8.71
C LEU A 135 -5.87 18.78 -8.75
N ALA A 136 -5.30 18.20 -7.69
CA ALA A 136 -5.07 16.76 -7.60
C ALA A 136 -5.03 16.28 -6.15
N HIS A 137 -5.42 15.02 -5.94
CA HIS A 137 -5.23 14.29 -4.69
C HIS A 137 -4.28 13.10 -4.93
N ALA A 138 -3.22 13.01 -4.14
CA ALA A 138 -2.20 11.96 -4.21
C ALA A 138 -1.60 11.74 -5.62
N ALA A 139 -1.41 12.84 -6.40
CA ALA A 139 -0.60 12.78 -7.62
C ALA A 139 0.87 12.55 -7.28
N ASP A 140 1.66 12.10 -8.25
CA ASP A 140 3.09 11.83 -8.08
C ASP A 140 3.94 13.12 -8.01
N THR A 141 3.83 13.85 -6.92
CA THR A 141 4.55 15.12 -6.68
C THR A 141 6.05 14.94 -6.41
N THR A 142 6.56 13.72 -6.52
CA THR A 142 7.98 13.43 -6.34
C THR A 142 8.81 13.67 -7.60
N VAL A 143 8.16 13.91 -8.75
CA VAL A 143 8.82 14.11 -10.04
C VAL A 143 8.55 15.52 -10.61
N PRO A 144 9.56 16.15 -11.25
CA PRO A 144 9.47 17.53 -11.73
C PRO A 144 8.35 17.78 -12.76
N GLU A 145 8.03 16.79 -13.59
CA GLU A 145 7.01 16.89 -14.64
C GLU A 145 5.61 17.16 -14.05
N THR A 146 5.33 16.57 -12.89
CA THR A 146 4.11 16.85 -12.11
C THR A 146 4.04 18.31 -11.69
N CYS A 147 5.16 18.87 -11.20
CA CYS A 147 5.20 20.24 -10.72
C CYS A 147 4.96 21.26 -11.86
N GLU A 148 5.57 21.02 -13.02
CA GLU A 148 5.35 21.84 -14.20
C GLU A 148 3.89 21.79 -14.67
N THR A 149 3.29 20.63 -14.65
CA THR A 149 1.87 20.47 -15.00
C THR A 149 0.96 21.20 -14.00
N LEU A 150 1.20 21.04 -12.70
CA LEU A 150 0.43 21.75 -11.65
C LEU A 150 0.58 23.26 -11.77
N ARG A 151 1.80 23.78 -12.04
CA ARG A 151 2.05 25.22 -12.22
C ARG A 151 1.26 25.78 -13.39
N ARG A 152 1.30 25.13 -14.56
CA ARG A 152 0.50 25.55 -15.73
C ARG A 152 -1.01 25.58 -15.45
N TRP A 153 -1.52 24.61 -14.68
CA TRP A 153 -2.93 24.61 -14.33
C TRP A 153 -3.26 25.66 -13.26
N THR A 154 -2.37 25.96 -12.32
CA THR A 154 -2.50 27.07 -11.38
C THR A 154 -2.59 28.40 -12.13
N GLU A 155 -1.69 28.66 -13.08
CA GLU A 155 -1.73 29.85 -13.95
C GLU A 155 -3.06 29.94 -14.72
N ARG A 156 -3.54 28.84 -15.27
CA ARG A 156 -4.85 28.78 -15.96
C ARG A 156 -6.03 29.09 -15.02
N VAL A 157 -5.97 28.64 -13.77
CA VAL A 157 -7.00 28.98 -12.78
C VAL A 157 -6.97 30.47 -12.48
N HIS A 158 -5.79 31.07 -12.30
CA HIS A 158 -5.64 32.49 -11.98
C HIS A 158 -5.94 33.42 -13.17
N ALA A 159 -5.76 32.96 -14.41
CA ALA A 159 -5.94 33.78 -15.62
C ALA A 159 -7.36 34.29 -15.84
N SER A 160 -8.35 33.74 -15.14
CA SER A 160 -9.76 34.13 -15.33
C SER A 160 -10.50 34.30 -13.99
N PRO A 161 -11.27 35.39 -13.82
CA PRO A 161 -12.09 35.59 -12.62
C PRO A 161 -13.20 34.54 -12.49
N PRO A 162 -13.58 34.19 -11.23
CA PRO A 162 -12.99 34.63 -9.98
C PRO A 162 -11.62 34.00 -9.75
N SER A 163 -10.74 34.72 -9.09
CA SER A 163 -9.41 34.22 -8.73
C SER A 163 -9.53 33.22 -7.56
N LEU A 164 -9.66 31.93 -7.91
CA LEU A 164 -9.63 30.85 -6.94
C LEU A 164 -8.20 30.53 -6.54
N ARG A 165 -7.97 30.27 -5.25
CA ARG A 165 -6.70 29.71 -4.81
C ARG A 165 -6.59 28.25 -5.17
N THR A 166 -5.40 27.83 -5.58
CA THR A 166 -5.14 26.43 -5.97
C THR A 166 -4.48 25.67 -4.85
N TYR A 167 -4.80 24.38 -4.75
CA TYR A 167 -4.08 23.45 -3.88
C TYR A 167 -4.00 22.06 -4.51
N TYR A 168 -3.10 21.25 -3.98
CA TYR A 168 -3.15 19.81 -4.13
C TYR A 168 -3.05 19.13 -2.78
N VAL A 169 -3.46 17.86 -2.72
CA VAL A 169 -3.39 17.04 -1.51
C VAL A 169 -2.34 15.98 -1.70
N THR A 170 -1.37 15.91 -0.78
CA THR A 170 -0.24 14.99 -0.88
C THR A 170 -0.13 14.09 0.36
N PRO A 171 0.11 12.78 0.17
CA PRO A 171 0.50 11.88 1.24
C PRO A 171 2.03 11.80 1.43
N PHE A 172 2.83 12.38 0.54
CA PHE A 172 4.28 12.27 0.55
C PHE A 172 4.93 13.05 1.70
N ALA A 173 6.16 12.67 2.07
CA ALA A 173 6.99 13.44 3.00
C ALA A 173 7.49 14.73 2.34
N ALA A 174 7.79 15.75 3.15
CA ALA A 174 8.29 17.03 2.66
C ALA A 174 9.56 16.89 1.79
N ALA A 175 10.50 16.06 2.23
CA ALA A 175 11.74 15.80 1.50
C ALA A 175 11.54 15.08 0.15
N ALA A 176 10.39 14.42 -0.05
CA ALA A 176 10.08 13.70 -1.28
C ALA A 176 9.23 14.52 -2.26
N ASP A 177 8.41 15.42 -1.75
CA ASP A 177 7.54 16.28 -2.56
C ASP A 177 8.35 17.45 -3.15
N ARG A 178 8.20 17.70 -4.44
CA ARG A 178 8.95 18.72 -5.18
C ARG A 178 8.07 19.86 -5.68
N CYS A 179 6.75 19.77 -5.49
CA CYS A 179 5.79 20.62 -6.18
C CYS A 179 5.16 21.70 -5.28
N ALA A 180 5.67 21.90 -4.06
CA ALA A 180 5.07 22.81 -3.11
C ALA A 180 4.94 24.26 -3.60
N ASP A 181 5.82 24.69 -4.50
CA ASP A 181 5.83 26.03 -5.13
C ASP A 181 4.93 26.14 -6.38
N ALA A 182 4.34 25.04 -6.83
CA ALA A 182 3.52 25.02 -8.04
C ALA A 182 2.06 25.45 -7.81
N VAL A 183 1.64 25.61 -6.55
CA VAL A 183 0.26 25.95 -6.13
C VAL A 183 0.28 26.96 -4.99
N ASP A 184 -0.87 27.56 -4.68
CA ASP A 184 -0.98 28.53 -3.57
C ASP A 184 -0.92 27.86 -2.21
N GLN A 185 -1.33 26.60 -2.09
CA GLN A 185 -1.37 25.87 -0.83
C GLN A 185 -1.16 24.37 -1.02
N VAL A 186 -0.43 23.73 -0.12
CA VAL A 186 -0.32 22.27 -0.03
C VAL A 186 -1.18 21.77 1.12
N LEU A 187 -1.96 20.72 0.89
CA LEU A 187 -2.73 20.04 1.93
C LEU A 187 -2.18 18.62 2.15
N LEU A 188 -1.89 18.29 3.41
CA LEU A 188 -1.32 16.99 3.76
C LEU A 188 -2.42 15.97 4.04
N ASP A 189 -2.37 14.81 3.38
CA ASP A 189 -3.13 13.63 3.77
C ASP A 189 -2.34 12.84 4.83
N VAL A 190 -2.69 13.05 6.09
CA VAL A 190 -2.09 12.38 7.24
C VAL A 190 -3.01 11.33 7.87
N ARG A 191 -3.97 10.80 7.10
CA ARG A 191 -4.85 9.72 7.58
C ARG A 191 -4.04 8.50 8.00
N GLY A 192 -4.37 7.97 9.19
CA GLY A 192 -3.70 6.80 9.75
C GLY A 192 -2.27 7.05 10.24
N HIS A 193 -1.71 8.26 10.08
CA HIS A 193 -0.37 8.56 10.57
C HIS A 193 -0.38 8.68 12.11
N PRO A 194 0.55 8.02 12.84
CA PRO A 194 0.55 8.03 14.30
C PRO A 194 0.84 9.41 14.90
N ALA A 195 1.59 10.25 14.20
CA ALA A 195 1.99 11.59 14.64
C ALA A 195 1.72 12.66 13.54
N PRO A 196 0.44 12.96 13.23
CA PRO A 196 0.08 13.82 12.11
C PRO A 196 0.60 15.26 12.23
N ILE A 197 0.69 15.77 13.45
CA ILE A 197 1.15 17.14 13.73
C ILE A 197 2.67 17.27 13.59
N ASP A 198 3.43 16.23 13.96
CA ASP A 198 4.88 16.26 13.80
C ASP A 198 5.25 16.18 12.30
N ARG A 199 4.48 15.42 11.51
CA ARG A 199 4.62 15.42 10.05
C ARG A 199 4.30 16.79 9.43
N TRP A 200 3.23 17.44 9.84
CA TRP A 200 2.92 18.81 9.41
C TRP A 200 4.02 19.80 9.78
N ARG A 201 4.62 19.68 10.99
CA ARG A 201 5.73 20.54 11.39
C ARG A 201 6.97 20.39 10.51
N GLN A 202 7.30 19.18 10.09
CA GLN A 202 8.39 18.94 9.12
C GLN A 202 8.13 19.69 7.81
N TRP A 203 6.92 19.57 7.28
CA TRP A 203 6.52 20.27 6.07
C TRP A 203 6.57 21.80 6.22
N ARG A 204 6.14 22.30 7.36
CA ARG A 204 6.14 23.73 7.65
C ARG A 204 7.55 24.33 7.72
N SER A 205 8.55 23.57 8.11
CA SER A 205 9.96 24.04 8.12
C SER A 205 10.50 24.31 6.73
N GLU A 206 9.91 23.68 5.70
CA GLU A 206 10.37 23.74 4.32
C GLU A 206 9.49 24.67 3.45
N THR A 207 8.20 24.79 3.74
CA THR A 207 7.25 25.58 2.94
C THR A 207 6.27 26.35 3.82
N ALA A 208 5.91 27.59 3.42
CA ALA A 208 5.08 28.48 4.23
C ALA A 208 3.57 28.17 4.20
N ALA A 209 3.02 27.72 3.08
CA ALA A 209 1.57 27.58 2.85
C ALA A 209 1.10 26.11 2.94
N VAL A 210 1.29 25.46 4.11
CA VAL A 210 0.92 24.06 4.32
C VAL A 210 -0.22 23.91 5.30
N GLY A 211 -1.33 23.29 4.86
CA GLY A 211 -2.49 22.91 5.67
C GLY A 211 -2.60 21.40 5.88
N LEU A 212 -3.54 20.99 6.70
CA LEU A 212 -3.89 19.59 6.93
C LEU A 212 -5.13 19.25 6.09
N GLY A 213 -4.96 18.48 5.04
CA GLY A 213 -6.02 18.10 4.09
C GLY A 213 -6.92 16.99 4.59
N ALA A 214 -6.40 16.07 5.40
CA ALA A 214 -7.16 14.99 5.99
C ALA A 214 -6.46 14.43 7.23
N VAL A 215 -7.06 14.70 8.41
CA VAL A 215 -6.62 14.17 9.71
C VAL A 215 -7.64 13.15 10.20
N GLY A 216 -7.23 11.94 10.49
CA GLY A 216 -8.14 10.91 11.01
C GLY A 216 -7.50 9.54 11.06
N THR A 217 -8.18 8.64 11.73
CA THR A 217 -7.88 7.21 11.71
C THR A 217 -9.16 6.44 11.44
N TRP A 218 -9.02 5.22 10.91
CA TRP A 218 -10.20 4.42 10.57
C TRP A 218 -10.78 3.70 11.77
N VAL A 219 -12.06 3.44 11.68
CA VAL A 219 -12.82 2.55 12.55
C VAL A 219 -13.07 1.25 11.77
N GLN A 220 -12.93 0.12 12.44
CA GLN A 220 -13.30 -1.17 11.89
C GLN A 220 -14.73 -1.50 12.33
N PRO A 221 -15.66 -1.84 11.39
CA PRO A 221 -17.06 -2.09 11.74
C PRO A 221 -17.28 -3.19 12.78
N SER A 222 -16.37 -4.17 12.82
CA SER A 222 -16.40 -5.30 13.77
C SER A 222 -15.65 -5.04 15.07
N ALA A 223 -15.06 -3.84 15.27
CA ALA A 223 -14.31 -3.54 16.49
C ALA A 223 -15.24 -3.46 17.70
N ALA A 224 -14.84 -4.10 18.79
CA ALA A 224 -15.54 -3.95 20.08
C ALA A 224 -15.41 -2.50 20.58
N PRO A 225 -16.42 -1.95 21.26
CA PRO A 225 -16.36 -0.61 21.81
C PRO A 225 -15.29 -0.48 22.91
N GLY A 226 -14.67 0.72 23.00
CA GLY A 226 -13.72 1.08 24.04
C GLY A 226 -12.30 1.30 23.57
N LEU A 227 -11.50 1.96 24.42
CA LEU A 227 -10.13 2.40 24.09
C LEU A 227 -9.13 1.24 23.91
N GLN A 228 -9.40 0.08 24.52
CA GLN A 228 -8.52 -1.09 24.42
C GLN A 228 -8.66 -1.81 23.06
N SER A 229 -9.83 -1.71 22.44
CA SER A 229 -10.06 -2.33 21.13
C SER A 229 -9.38 -1.51 20.01
N PRO A 230 -8.50 -2.13 19.21
CA PRO A 230 -7.93 -1.48 18.03
C PRO A 230 -9.04 -1.01 17.08
N HIS A 231 -8.85 0.19 16.51
CA HIS A 231 -9.78 0.75 15.51
C HIS A 231 -11.25 0.85 15.98
N SER A 232 -11.49 0.99 17.31
CA SER A 232 -12.82 1.30 17.85
C SER A 232 -13.20 2.77 17.59
N PRO A 233 -14.50 3.12 17.66
CA PRO A 233 -14.95 4.51 17.58
C PRO A 233 -14.35 5.40 18.68
N GLU A 234 -14.14 4.88 19.89
CA GLU A 234 -13.51 5.59 21.01
C GLU A 234 -12.02 5.85 20.76
N ARG A 235 -11.35 4.90 20.11
CA ARG A 235 -9.94 5.08 19.72
C ARG A 235 -9.77 6.12 18.62
N GLN A 236 -10.69 6.18 17.65
CA GLN A 236 -10.77 7.26 16.67
C GLN A 236 -10.96 8.61 17.36
N ALA A 237 -11.89 8.70 18.29
CA ALA A 237 -12.16 9.92 19.06
C ALA A 237 -10.93 10.37 19.87
N ARG A 238 -10.24 9.43 20.54
CA ARG A 238 -8.99 9.71 21.29
C ARG A 238 -7.84 10.14 20.36
N TYR A 239 -7.74 9.57 19.18
CA TYR A 239 -6.77 9.99 18.19
C TYR A 239 -7.00 11.45 17.76
N LEU A 240 -8.25 11.81 17.43
CA LEU A 240 -8.61 13.17 17.04
C LEU A 240 -8.41 14.16 18.19
N GLU A 241 -8.78 13.79 19.42
CA GLU A 241 -8.52 14.61 20.61
C GLU A 241 -7.03 14.96 20.71
N ARG A 242 -6.15 13.96 20.64
CA ARG A 242 -4.70 14.17 20.74
C ARG A 242 -4.15 15.01 19.59
N ALA A 243 -4.58 14.73 18.36
CA ALA A 243 -4.10 15.44 17.18
C ALA A 243 -4.53 16.90 17.19
N LEU A 244 -5.82 17.16 17.41
CA LEU A 244 -6.37 18.52 17.40
C LEU A 244 -5.89 19.33 18.62
N SER A 245 -5.84 18.77 19.83
CA SER A 245 -5.31 19.47 21.01
C SER A 245 -3.86 19.90 20.80
N ARG A 246 -3.00 19.00 20.27
CA ARG A 246 -1.61 19.35 19.94
C ARG A 246 -1.50 20.45 18.90
N LEU A 247 -2.46 20.55 17.99
CA LEU A 247 -2.49 21.61 17.00
C LEU A 247 -2.74 22.97 17.65
N PHE A 248 -3.65 23.04 18.62
CA PHE A 248 -3.95 24.27 19.34
C PHE A 248 -2.89 24.68 20.36
N ASP A 249 -2.29 23.73 21.07
CA ASP A 249 -1.38 24.02 22.19
C ASP A 249 0.04 24.40 21.78
N SER A 250 0.44 24.01 20.57
CA SER A 250 1.87 23.95 20.21
C SER A 250 2.33 25.01 19.21
N THR A 251 1.47 25.92 18.76
CA THR A 251 1.84 26.74 17.61
C THR A 251 1.68 28.25 17.82
N ARG A 252 2.80 28.95 17.78
CA ARG A 252 2.81 30.42 17.53
C ARG A 252 2.28 30.77 16.14
N SER A 253 2.17 29.79 15.24
CA SER A 253 1.63 29.94 13.87
C SER A 253 0.91 28.63 13.50
N PRO A 254 -0.39 28.53 13.68
CA PRO A 254 -1.18 27.36 13.33
C PRO A 254 -1.29 27.19 11.79
N PRO A 255 -1.69 26.01 11.27
CA PRO A 255 -1.93 25.84 9.86
C PRO A 255 -3.06 26.76 9.36
N PRO A 256 -3.03 27.23 8.11
CA PRO A 256 -4.11 28.04 7.56
C PRO A 256 -5.45 27.30 7.53
N VAL A 257 -5.41 25.98 7.38
CA VAL A 257 -6.60 25.12 7.42
C VAL A 257 -6.26 23.72 7.92
N ALA A 258 -7.22 23.11 8.63
CA ALA A 258 -7.14 21.71 9.06
C ALA A 258 -8.50 21.01 8.87
N PHE A 259 -8.50 19.93 8.08
CA PHE A 259 -9.68 19.13 7.81
C PHE A 259 -9.62 17.78 8.53
N VAL A 260 -10.70 17.42 9.22
CA VAL A 260 -10.91 16.07 9.72
C VAL A 260 -11.47 15.20 8.59
N SER A 261 -10.93 14.04 8.41
CA SER A 261 -11.37 13.03 7.45
C SER A 261 -12.30 12.05 8.16
N ARG A 262 -13.47 11.88 7.76
CA ARG A 262 -14.47 12.40 6.86
C ARG A 262 -15.72 12.77 7.67
N TRP A 263 -16.67 13.50 7.07
CA TRP A 263 -17.95 13.74 7.74
C TRP A 263 -18.75 12.47 7.95
N ARG A 264 -18.91 11.68 6.88
CA ARG A 264 -19.67 10.43 6.86
C ARG A 264 -18.86 9.35 6.18
N ASP A 265 -19.09 8.09 6.55
CA ASP A 265 -18.50 6.94 5.90
C ASP A 265 -18.86 6.90 4.40
N GLU A 266 -17.88 6.55 3.58
CA GLU A 266 -18.14 6.28 2.15
C GLU A 266 -18.98 5.02 1.97
N ILE A 267 -19.84 5.03 0.94
CA ILE A 267 -20.69 3.89 0.57
C ILE A 267 -19.82 2.77 -0.02
N SER A 268 -18.77 3.13 -0.76
CA SER A 268 -17.86 2.17 -1.43
C SER A 268 -16.39 2.56 -1.18
N PRO A 269 -15.87 2.31 0.02
CA PRO A 269 -14.46 2.54 0.32
C PRO A 269 -13.59 1.50 -0.39
N VAL A 270 -12.32 1.86 -0.63
CA VAL A 270 -11.31 0.94 -1.20
C VAL A 270 -11.17 -0.35 -0.38
N LEU A 271 -11.15 -0.20 0.96
CA LEU A 271 -11.22 -1.31 1.92
C LEU A 271 -12.49 -1.16 2.74
N SER A 272 -13.39 -2.14 2.66
CA SER A 272 -14.67 -2.12 3.37
C SER A 272 -14.52 -2.12 4.89
N THR A 273 -13.41 -2.64 5.37
CA THR A 273 -13.03 -2.68 6.79
C THR A 273 -12.54 -1.35 7.34
N ARG A 274 -12.35 -0.31 6.51
CA ARG A 274 -11.82 0.99 6.93
C ARG A 274 -12.86 2.09 6.78
N ARG A 275 -13.32 2.63 7.91
CA ARG A 275 -14.32 3.68 8.00
C ARG A 275 -13.74 4.91 8.68
N TYR A 276 -13.67 6.03 7.97
CA TYR A 276 -13.04 7.27 8.47
C TYR A 276 -14.06 8.29 8.96
N GLY A 277 -15.35 8.07 8.76
CA GLY A 277 -16.40 9.03 9.04
C GLY A 277 -16.51 9.40 10.52
N LEU A 278 -16.89 10.64 10.78
CA LEU A 278 -17.41 11.08 12.08
C LEU A 278 -18.80 10.51 12.33
N HIS A 279 -19.50 10.19 11.24
CA HIS A 279 -20.79 9.51 11.23
C HIS A 279 -20.67 8.19 10.45
N ASP A 280 -21.45 7.20 10.86
CA ASP A 280 -21.60 5.96 10.11
C ASP A 280 -22.31 6.19 8.76
N ALA A 281 -22.38 5.17 7.93
CA ALA A 281 -23.02 5.27 6.63
C ALA A 281 -24.54 5.56 6.73
N ASP A 282 -25.19 5.17 7.82
CA ASP A 282 -26.59 5.49 8.13
C ASP A 282 -26.80 6.90 8.72
N GLY A 283 -25.71 7.62 9.03
CA GLY A 283 -25.70 8.97 9.60
C GLY A 283 -25.67 9.02 11.13
N SER A 284 -25.56 7.87 11.83
CA SER A 284 -25.41 7.85 13.27
C SER A 284 -24.05 8.47 13.71
N SER A 285 -24.07 9.20 14.81
CA SER A 285 -22.90 9.96 15.27
C SER A 285 -21.96 9.09 16.09
N ARG A 286 -20.67 9.11 15.77
CA ARG A 286 -19.62 8.48 16.57
C ARG A 286 -19.14 9.41 17.71
N PRO A 287 -18.48 8.89 18.76
CA PRO A 287 -17.88 9.70 19.82
C PRO A 287 -16.95 10.80 19.32
N ALA A 288 -16.33 10.62 18.15
CA ALA A 288 -15.47 11.58 17.48
C ALA A 288 -16.15 12.92 17.16
N VAL A 289 -17.47 12.94 16.86
CA VAL A 289 -18.24 14.18 16.65
C VAL A 289 -18.17 15.07 17.86
N ARG A 290 -18.35 14.52 19.07
CA ARG A 290 -18.29 15.27 20.34
C ARG A 290 -16.91 15.89 20.54
N VAL A 291 -15.85 15.15 20.21
CA VAL A 291 -14.47 15.65 20.30
C VAL A 291 -14.25 16.82 19.35
N VAL A 292 -14.57 16.63 18.07
CA VAL A 292 -14.40 17.68 17.05
C VAL A 292 -15.19 18.94 17.44
N ARG A 293 -16.45 18.77 17.84
CA ARG A 293 -17.30 19.88 18.30
C ARG A 293 -16.68 20.61 19.49
N GLY A 294 -16.28 19.90 20.55
CA GLY A 294 -15.72 20.50 21.75
C GLY A 294 -14.45 21.31 21.49
N ILE A 295 -13.58 20.77 20.61
CA ILE A 295 -12.31 21.43 20.26
C ILE A 295 -12.53 22.60 19.29
N TYR A 296 -13.34 22.45 18.25
CA TYR A 296 -13.59 23.51 17.26
C TYR A 296 -14.33 24.70 17.86
N THR A 297 -15.27 24.44 18.78
CA THR A 297 -15.97 25.53 19.52
C THR A 297 -15.20 26.04 20.74
N GLY A 298 -14.08 25.42 21.12
CA GLY A 298 -13.30 25.74 22.30
C GLY A 298 -13.99 25.42 23.65
N THR A 299 -15.13 24.69 23.61
CA THR A 299 -15.94 24.39 24.81
C THR A 299 -15.41 23.26 25.65
N GLN A 300 -14.69 22.31 25.05
CA GLN A 300 -14.14 21.16 25.77
C GLN A 300 -12.87 20.63 25.07
N ARG A 301 -11.84 20.31 25.85
CA ARG A 301 -10.54 19.80 25.37
C ARG A 301 -10.19 18.40 25.85
N VAL A 302 -10.79 17.94 26.95
CA VAL A 302 -10.53 16.64 27.57
C VAL A 302 -11.81 15.83 27.58
N PHE A 303 -11.72 14.61 27.09
CA PHE A 303 -12.88 13.72 26.93
C PHE A 303 -12.64 12.39 27.63
N ALA A 304 -13.67 11.90 28.32
CA ALA A 304 -13.69 10.57 28.90
C ALA A 304 -14.29 9.58 27.92
N PHE A 305 -13.64 8.44 27.77
CA PHE A 305 -14.11 7.30 26.96
C PHE A 305 -14.05 6.02 27.78
N PRO A 306 -14.97 5.08 27.56
CA PRO A 306 -14.91 3.77 28.21
C PRO A 306 -13.62 3.02 27.80
N SER A 307 -13.01 2.34 28.75
CA SER A 307 -11.82 1.51 28.49
C SER A 307 -12.14 0.35 27.55
N GLY A 308 -13.35 -0.23 27.68
CA GLY A 308 -13.72 -1.43 26.97
C GLY A 308 -13.03 -2.69 27.51
N SER A 309 -13.25 -3.80 26.84
CA SER A 309 -12.56 -5.05 27.09
C SER A 309 -11.37 -5.19 26.13
N GLU A 310 -10.33 -5.89 26.56
CA GLU A 310 -9.25 -6.28 25.66
C GLU A 310 -9.84 -7.10 24.50
N PRO A 311 -9.34 -6.88 23.27
CA PRO A 311 -9.76 -7.68 22.14
C PRO A 311 -9.46 -9.15 22.45
N ALA A 312 -10.41 -10.03 22.11
CA ALA A 312 -10.17 -11.46 22.19
C ALA A 312 -8.86 -11.77 21.45
N THR A 313 -7.97 -12.47 22.15
CA THR A 313 -6.67 -12.87 21.56
C THR A 313 -6.95 -13.55 20.22
N GLY A 314 -6.31 -13.06 19.15
CA GLY A 314 -6.54 -13.56 17.81
C GLY A 314 -6.34 -15.08 17.74
N SER A 315 -7.02 -15.73 16.80
CA SER A 315 -6.89 -17.18 16.58
C SER A 315 -5.42 -17.57 16.41
N TYR A 316 -4.91 -18.38 17.32
CA TYR A 316 -3.57 -18.98 17.23
C TYR A 316 -3.43 -19.99 16.07
N GLY A 317 -4.50 -20.22 15.29
CA GLY A 317 -4.54 -21.24 14.24
C GLY A 317 -3.41 -21.12 13.21
N LEU A 318 -3.07 -19.90 12.78
CA LEU A 318 -1.97 -19.68 11.85
C LEU A 318 -0.61 -19.97 12.50
N LEU A 319 -0.43 -19.58 13.76
CA LEU A 319 0.79 -19.86 14.52
C LEU A 319 0.96 -21.38 14.71
N LEU A 320 -0.11 -22.07 15.09
CA LEU A 320 -0.12 -23.53 15.24
C LEU A 320 0.14 -24.23 13.90
N LEU A 321 -0.47 -23.75 12.80
CA LEU A 321 -0.19 -24.28 11.47
C LEU A 321 1.29 -24.11 11.10
N GLY A 322 1.83 -22.92 11.28
CA GLY A 322 3.23 -22.63 10.97
C GLY A 322 4.21 -23.47 11.79
N TRP A 323 4.01 -23.55 13.11
CA TRP A 323 4.80 -24.42 13.98
C TRP A 323 4.57 -25.91 13.67
N GLY A 324 3.35 -26.29 13.28
CA GLY A 324 3.05 -27.64 12.81
C GLY A 324 3.86 -28.02 11.57
N LEU A 325 3.97 -27.11 10.60
CA LEU A 325 4.80 -27.32 9.40
C LEU A 325 6.29 -27.43 9.75
N VAL A 326 6.80 -26.60 10.66
CA VAL A 326 8.19 -26.68 11.14
C VAL A 326 8.44 -27.99 11.89
N ALA A 327 7.51 -28.38 12.77
CA ALA A 327 7.60 -29.65 13.51
C ALA A 327 7.54 -30.86 12.57
N LEU A 328 6.66 -30.81 11.55
CA LEU A 328 6.57 -31.86 10.54
C LEU A 328 7.87 -31.99 9.73
N LEU A 329 8.46 -30.86 9.32
CA LEU A 329 9.76 -30.85 8.65
C LEU A 329 10.85 -31.46 9.54
N GLY A 330 10.89 -31.07 10.82
CA GLY A 330 11.83 -31.63 11.80
C GLY A 330 11.62 -33.14 12.02
N LEU A 331 10.38 -33.60 12.08
CA LEU A 331 10.04 -35.01 12.20
C LEU A 331 10.48 -35.81 10.96
N VAL A 332 10.21 -35.28 9.75
CA VAL A 332 10.65 -35.89 8.50
C VAL A 332 12.17 -35.98 8.44
N TYR A 333 12.88 -34.92 8.82
CA TYR A 333 14.34 -34.90 8.90
C TYR A 333 14.88 -35.92 9.93
N ALA A 334 14.27 -35.99 11.11
CA ALA A 334 14.72 -36.87 12.19
C ALA A 334 14.49 -38.37 11.88
N ARG A 335 13.35 -38.70 11.24
CA ARG A 335 12.95 -40.08 10.98
C ARG A 335 13.41 -40.63 9.63
N SER A 336 13.61 -39.77 8.62
CA SER A 336 14.00 -40.21 7.28
C SER A 336 15.50 -40.06 7.08
N LEU A 337 16.22 -41.18 7.12
CA LEU A 337 17.64 -41.23 6.79
C LEU A 337 17.87 -40.66 5.40
N PHE A 338 16.99 -40.99 4.45
CA PHE A 338 17.02 -40.48 3.09
C PHE A 338 17.01 -38.93 3.03
N VAL A 339 16.09 -38.27 3.71
CA VAL A 339 15.99 -36.80 3.72
C VAL A 339 17.28 -36.21 4.31
N ARG A 340 17.79 -36.78 5.39
CA ARG A 340 19.02 -36.31 6.03
C ARG A 340 20.25 -36.45 5.11
N GLU A 341 20.39 -37.57 4.43
CA GLU A 341 21.47 -37.78 3.46
C GLU A 341 21.30 -36.87 2.23
N THR A 342 20.08 -36.70 1.73
CA THR A 342 19.82 -35.82 0.58
C THR A 342 20.10 -34.36 0.93
N VAL A 343 19.75 -33.88 2.13
CA VAL A 343 20.13 -32.54 2.62
C VAL A 343 21.66 -32.40 2.58
N THR A 344 22.38 -33.35 3.16
CA THR A 344 23.85 -33.30 3.18
C THR A 344 24.42 -33.29 1.75
N ARG A 345 23.98 -34.20 0.89
CA ARG A 345 24.44 -34.27 -0.52
C ARG A 345 24.11 -33.00 -1.30
N TYR A 346 22.91 -32.46 -1.14
CA TYR A 346 22.47 -31.25 -1.84
C TYR A 346 23.34 -30.03 -1.55
N PHE A 347 23.70 -29.80 -0.27
CA PHE A 347 24.47 -28.63 0.14
C PHE A 347 25.99 -28.82 0.07
N THR A 348 26.50 -30.01 0.43
CA THR A 348 27.95 -30.24 0.56
C THR A 348 28.57 -30.95 -0.65
N ALA A 349 27.78 -31.74 -1.37
CA ALA A 349 28.28 -32.56 -2.48
C ALA A 349 27.29 -32.55 -3.68
N PRO A 350 27.08 -31.40 -4.34
CA PRO A 350 26.08 -31.25 -5.40
C PRO A 350 26.34 -32.14 -6.64
N GLY A 351 27.58 -32.64 -6.83
CA GLY A 351 27.89 -33.64 -7.85
C GLY A 351 27.17 -34.94 -7.57
N PHE A 352 27.35 -35.51 -6.38
CA PHE A 352 26.67 -36.73 -5.97
C PHE A 352 25.14 -36.63 -5.99
N TYR A 353 24.60 -35.47 -5.63
CA TYR A 353 23.17 -35.21 -5.73
C TYR A 353 22.69 -35.35 -7.20
N ARG A 354 23.41 -34.77 -8.16
CA ARG A 354 23.07 -34.85 -9.60
C ARG A 354 23.24 -36.24 -10.16
N ASP A 355 24.30 -36.94 -9.76
CA ASP A 355 24.53 -38.32 -10.19
C ASP A 355 23.40 -39.24 -9.70
N ALA A 356 23.01 -39.13 -8.43
CA ALA A 356 21.87 -39.89 -7.88
C ALA A 356 20.54 -39.57 -8.62
N LEU A 357 20.31 -38.31 -8.99
CA LEU A 357 19.17 -37.91 -9.78
C LEU A 357 19.25 -38.48 -11.22
N ARG A 358 20.42 -38.47 -11.85
CA ARG A 358 20.64 -38.99 -13.21
C ARG A 358 20.38 -40.49 -13.27
N GLU A 359 20.88 -41.24 -12.29
CA GLU A 359 20.72 -42.70 -12.21
C GLU A 359 19.34 -43.12 -11.73
N GLY A 360 18.57 -42.21 -11.16
CA GLY A 360 17.24 -42.49 -10.63
C GLY A 360 17.24 -43.36 -9.36
N HIS A 361 18.38 -43.44 -8.68
CA HIS A 361 18.52 -44.17 -7.43
C HIS A 361 18.06 -43.37 -6.22
N ASP A 362 17.55 -44.04 -5.22
CA ASP A 362 17.13 -43.44 -3.92
C ASP A 362 16.07 -42.34 -4.06
N LEU A 363 15.20 -42.44 -5.06
CA LEU A 363 14.09 -41.47 -5.21
C LEU A 363 12.90 -41.92 -4.34
N HIS A 364 12.59 -41.18 -3.30
CA HIS A 364 11.45 -41.43 -2.40
C HIS A 364 10.30 -40.47 -2.74
N PRO A 365 9.40 -40.75 -3.68
CA PRO A 365 8.40 -39.80 -4.16
C PRO A 365 7.47 -39.32 -3.03
N GLY A 366 7.13 -40.19 -2.08
CA GLY A 366 6.27 -39.82 -0.94
C GLY A 366 6.91 -38.77 -0.02
N ALA A 367 8.20 -38.91 0.30
CA ALA A 367 8.91 -37.92 1.13
C ALA A 367 9.04 -36.56 0.41
N ASN A 368 9.31 -36.58 -0.89
CA ASN A 368 9.43 -35.35 -1.69
C ASN A 368 8.06 -34.69 -1.95
N ALA A 369 6.99 -35.47 -2.12
CA ALA A 369 5.62 -34.94 -2.18
C ALA A 369 5.21 -34.26 -0.85
N LEU A 370 5.60 -34.85 0.28
CA LEU A 370 5.38 -34.23 1.60
C LEU A 370 6.18 -32.92 1.75
N LEU A 371 7.45 -32.89 1.29
CA LEU A 371 8.24 -31.66 1.27
C LEU A 371 7.62 -30.58 0.37
N LEU A 372 7.08 -30.94 -0.79
CA LEU A 372 6.32 -30.02 -1.65
C LEU A 372 5.10 -29.47 -0.90
N GLY A 373 4.36 -30.32 -0.21
CA GLY A 373 3.23 -29.89 0.64
C GLY A 373 3.65 -28.90 1.73
N ILE A 374 4.80 -29.13 2.38
CA ILE A 374 5.35 -28.22 3.40
C ILE A 374 5.73 -26.88 2.77
N VAL A 375 6.41 -26.87 1.61
CA VAL A 375 6.79 -25.64 0.89
C VAL A 375 5.55 -24.85 0.46
N VAL A 376 4.57 -25.50 -0.11
CA VAL A 376 3.29 -24.89 -0.53
C VAL A 376 2.54 -24.32 0.69
N GLY A 377 2.47 -25.10 1.78
CA GLY A 377 1.87 -24.65 3.05
C GLY A 377 2.59 -23.45 3.64
N ALA A 378 3.92 -23.42 3.59
CA ALA A 378 4.74 -22.30 4.04
C ALA A 378 4.50 -21.03 3.21
N LEU A 379 4.42 -21.15 1.88
CA LEU A 379 4.06 -20.04 0.98
C LEU A 379 2.66 -19.51 1.28
N GLY A 380 1.68 -20.38 1.44
CA GLY A 380 0.32 -20.02 1.81
C GLY A 380 0.26 -19.29 3.16
N ALA A 381 0.91 -19.81 4.19
CA ALA A 381 0.99 -19.18 5.51
C ALA A 381 1.69 -17.81 5.46
N THR A 382 2.77 -17.69 4.69
CA THR A 382 3.45 -16.40 4.46
C THR A 382 2.51 -15.40 3.76
N GLY A 383 1.72 -15.85 2.79
CA GLY A 383 0.69 -15.04 2.14
C GLY A 383 -0.38 -14.52 3.10
N VAL A 384 -0.85 -15.36 4.05
CA VAL A 384 -1.78 -14.92 5.12
C VAL A 384 -1.14 -13.84 5.98
N CYS A 385 0.11 -14.02 6.41
CA CYS A 385 0.83 -13.03 7.20
C CYS A 385 0.98 -11.71 6.44
N ALA A 386 1.37 -11.76 5.17
CA ALA A 386 1.52 -10.58 4.31
C ALA A 386 0.20 -9.82 4.16
N ALA A 387 -0.93 -10.51 3.92
CA ALA A 387 -2.24 -9.90 3.81
C ALA A 387 -2.68 -9.23 5.13
N ARG A 388 -2.45 -9.88 6.29
CA ARG A 388 -2.74 -9.29 7.61
C ARG A 388 -1.92 -8.03 7.88
N LEU A 389 -0.63 -8.05 7.55
CA LEU A 389 0.24 -6.87 7.69
C LEU A 389 -0.18 -5.74 6.76
N ALA A 390 -0.51 -6.05 5.52
CA ALA A 390 -1.06 -5.08 4.58
C ALA A 390 -2.37 -4.47 5.10
N ALA A 391 -3.27 -5.29 5.68
CA ALA A 391 -4.50 -4.81 6.30
C ALA A 391 -4.26 -3.82 7.45
N ALA A 392 -3.15 -3.95 8.19
CA ALA A 392 -2.81 -3.06 9.29
C ALA A 392 -2.16 -1.73 8.87
N GLN A 393 -1.63 -1.62 7.63
CA GLN A 393 -0.87 -0.45 7.19
C GLN A 393 -1.74 0.61 6.50
N PRO A 394 -1.66 1.90 6.91
CA PRO A 394 -2.39 2.98 6.23
C PRO A 394 -2.06 3.11 4.74
N VAL A 395 -0.82 2.86 4.38
CA VAL A 395 -0.30 2.96 3.00
C VAL A 395 -0.99 2.00 2.03
N THR A 396 -1.47 0.87 2.51
CA THR A 396 -2.14 -0.15 1.66
C THR A 396 -3.35 0.43 0.92
N GLU A 397 -4.15 1.25 1.58
CA GLU A 397 -5.32 1.88 0.96
C GLU A 397 -4.91 2.84 -0.17
N ARG A 398 -3.82 3.59 0.01
CA ARG A 398 -3.30 4.52 -1.00
C ARG A 398 -2.76 3.79 -2.22
N VAL A 399 -2.02 2.70 -1.99
CA VAL A 399 -1.50 1.86 -3.07
C VAL A 399 -2.66 1.20 -3.84
N LEU A 400 -3.67 0.68 -3.13
CA LEU A 400 -4.85 0.11 -3.76
C LEU A 400 -5.64 1.15 -4.57
N ALA A 401 -5.80 2.37 -4.04
CA ALA A 401 -6.52 3.45 -4.72
C ALA A 401 -5.85 3.88 -6.04
N ALA A 402 -4.53 3.68 -6.17
CA ALA A 402 -3.79 3.94 -7.40
C ALA A 402 -3.88 2.80 -8.43
N LEU A 403 -4.58 1.71 -8.12
CA LEU A 403 -4.74 0.58 -9.03
C LEU A 403 -6.07 0.67 -9.80
N PRO A 404 -6.14 0.08 -11.00
CA PRO A 404 -7.39 0.00 -11.77
C PRO A 404 -8.49 -0.74 -10.99
N PRO A 405 -9.77 -0.35 -11.14
CA PRO A 405 -10.87 -0.92 -10.36
C PRO A 405 -10.93 -2.45 -10.31
N PRO A 406 -10.75 -3.20 -11.41
CA PRO A 406 -10.81 -4.67 -11.35
C PRO A 406 -9.67 -5.28 -10.52
N VAL A 407 -8.46 -4.73 -10.58
CA VAL A 407 -7.31 -5.18 -9.78
C VAL A 407 -7.51 -4.78 -8.31
N GLN A 408 -8.00 -3.56 -8.08
CA GLN A 408 -8.32 -3.04 -6.76
C GLN A 408 -9.30 -3.95 -6.00
N VAL A 409 -10.41 -4.33 -6.64
CA VAL A 409 -11.43 -5.20 -6.01
C VAL A 409 -10.85 -6.56 -5.62
N VAL A 410 -10.06 -7.18 -6.50
CA VAL A 410 -9.44 -8.48 -6.22
C VAL A 410 -8.46 -8.40 -5.05
N LEU A 411 -7.59 -7.40 -5.06
CA LEU A 411 -6.57 -7.24 -4.00
C LEU A 411 -7.20 -6.80 -2.68
N ALA A 412 -8.17 -5.89 -2.71
CA ALA A 412 -8.92 -5.47 -1.51
C ALA A 412 -9.63 -6.66 -0.88
N GLY A 413 -10.37 -7.45 -1.67
CA GLY A 413 -11.02 -8.68 -1.19
C GLY A 413 -10.03 -9.69 -0.61
N GLY A 414 -8.84 -9.81 -1.21
CA GLY A 414 -7.76 -10.64 -0.68
C GLY A 414 -7.26 -10.15 0.69
N ILE A 415 -7.03 -8.86 0.85
CA ILE A 415 -6.56 -8.26 2.12
C ILE A 415 -7.62 -8.41 3.22
N GLU A 416 -8.89 -8.29 2.88
CA GLU A 416 -10.01 -8.46 3.81
C GLU A 416 -10.22 -9.93 4.22
N HIS A 417 -9.83 -10.87 3.35
CA HIS A 417 -9.92 -12.31 3.58
C HIS A 417 -8.55 -13.00 3.52
N PRO A 418 -7.66 -12.79 4.50
CA PRO A 418 -6.26 -13.26 4.44
C PRO A 418 -6.11 -14.77 4.28
N ILE A 419 -7.02 -15.57 4.84
CA ILE A 419 -6.99 -17.03 4.68
C ILE A 419 -7.19 -17.42 3.20
N THR A 420 -8.10 -16.76 2.51
CA THR A 420 -8.34 -16.98 1.07
C THR A 420 -7.07 -16.68 0.26
N VAL A 421 -6.35 -15.58 0.60
CA VAL A 421 -5.05 -15.28 -0.02
C VAL A 421 -4.06 -16.42 0.17
N GLY A 422 -3.95 -16.94 1.39
CA GLY A 422 -3.05 -18.07 1.65
C GLY A 422 -3.38 -19.31 0.83
N VAL A 423 -4.66 -19.65 0.74
CA VAL A 423 -5.13 -20.79 -0.08
C VAL A 423 -4.84 -20.56 -1.57
N VAL A 424 -5.11 -19.36 -2.07
CA VAL A 424 -4.85 -19.01 -3.48
C VAL A 424 -3.36 -19.03 -3.78
N ILE A 425 -2.52 -18.43 -2.94
CA ILE A 425 -1.05 -18.43 -3.13
C ILE A 425 -0.51 -19.86 -3.08
N GLY A 426 -0.92 -20.66 -2.10
CA GLY A 426 -0.52 -22.07 -2.00
C GLY A 426 -0.97 -22.88 -3.23
N GLY A 427 -2.23 -22.73 -3.64
CA GLY A 427 -2.77 -23.39 -4.82
C GLY A 427 -2.06 -23.00 -6.12
N LEU A 428 -1.81 -21.70 -6.33
CA LEU A 428 -1.05 -21.20 -7.47
C LEU A 428 0.40 -21.72 -7.47
N ALA A 429 1.06 -21.71 -6.30
CA ALA A 429 2.41 -22.25 -6.18
C ALA A 429 2.46 -23.75 -6.55
N LEU A 430 1.50 -24.53 -6.03
CA LEU A 430 1.39 -25.96 -6.38
C LEU A 430 1.15 -26.15 -7.87
N GLY A 431 0.21 -25.40 -8.46
CA GLY A 431 -0.11 -25.46 -9.88
C GLY A 431 1.06 -25.07 -10.79
N LEU A 432 1.73 -23.96 -10.50
CA LEU A 432 2.86 -23.46 -11.28
C LEU A 432 4.09 -24.37 -11.16
N LEU A 433 4.43 -24.83 -9.96
CA LEU A 433 5.53 -25.79 -9.76
C LEU A 433 5.21 -27.12 -10.41
N GLY A 434 3.96 -27.60 -10.31
CA GLY A 434 3.50 -28.83 -10.95
C GLY A 434 3.52 -28.74 -12.48
N LEU A 435 3.06 -27.63 -13.06
CA LEU A 435 3.11 -27.38 -14.51
C LEU A 435 4.56 -27.35 -15.01
N TRP A 436 5.42 -26.61 -14.31
CA TRP A 436 6.83 -26.51 -14.66
C TRP A 436 7.54 -27.86 -14.57
N MET A 437 7.33 -28.59 -13.47
CA MET A 437 7.82 -29.95 -13.31
C MET A 437 7.34 -30.88 -14.44
N GLY A 438 6.06 -30.81 -14.79
CA GLY A 438 5.48 -31.57 -15.90
C GLY A 438 6.17 -31.29 -17.23
N ALA A 439 6.44 -29.99 -17.52
CA ALA A 439 7.16 -29.57 -18.72
C ALA A 439 8.61 -30.10 -18.74
N LEU A 440 9.33 -30.00 -17.60
CA LEU A 440 10.69 -30.55 -17.47
C LEU A 440 10.71 -32.05 -17.73
N VAL A 441 9.79 -32.81 -17.12
CA VAL A 441 9.69 -34.27 -17.31
C VAL A 441 9.32 -34.63 -18.75
N LEU A 442 8.37 -33.92 -19.37
CA LEU A 442 7.92 -34.19 -20.73
C LEU A 442 9.06 -33.99 -21.75
N VAL A 443 9.79 -32.87 -21.63
CA VAL A 443 10.90 -32.56 -22.54
C VAL A 443 12.07 -33.53 -22.34
N ALA A 444 12.40 -33.87 -21.09
CA ALA A 444 13.46 -34.84 -20.82
C ALA A 444 13.19 -36.24 -21.42
N ARG A 445 11.91 -36.65 -21.48
CA ARG A 445 11.53 -37.96 -22.06
C ARG A 445 11.83 -38.10 -23.55
N TRP A 446 12.05 -37.01 -24.28
CA TRP A 446 12.46 -37.08 -25.70
C TRP A 446 13.91 -37.54 -25.89
N GLY A 447 14.76 -37.40 -24.85
CA GLY A 447 16.18 -37.78 -24.94
C GLY A 447 16.65 -38.79 -23.89
N THR A 448 15.94 -38.88 -22.74
CA THR A 448 16.36 -39.66 -21.58
C THR A 448 15.17 -40.36 -20.91
N ARG A 449 15.46 -41.39 -20.09
CA ARG A 449 14.44 -42.05 -19.25
C ARG A 449 14.22 -41.25 -17.95
N PHE A 450 13.71 -40.04 -18.08
CA PHE A 450 13.48 -39.18 -16.93
C PHE A 450 12.09 -39.43 -16.31
N SER A 451 12.06 -39.76 -15.03
CA SER A 451 10.83 -40.08 -14.30
C SER A 451 10.19 -38.89 -13.62
N PHE A 452 8.89 -38.99 -13.29
CA PHE A 452 8.19 -37.97 -12.49
C PHE A 452 8.83 -37.77 -11.10
N ALA A 453 9.32 -38.85 -10.47
CA ALA A 453 10.01 -38.78 -9.18
C ALA A 453 11.30 -37.95 -9.26
N GLN A 454 12.08 -38.06 -10.36
CA GLN A 454 13.25 -37.21 -10.59
C GLN A 454 12.87 -35.74 -10.74
N GLY A 455 11.81 -35.44 -11.49
CA GLY A 455 11.27 -34.10 -11.65
C GLY A 455 10.83 -33.49 -10.32
N LEU A 456 10.17 -34.27 -9.46
CA LEU A 456 9.72 -33.83 -8.13
C LEU A 456 10.90 -33.46 -7.23
N VAL A 457 11.93 -34.31 -7.16
CA VAL A 457 13.15 -34.02 -6.39
C VAL A 457 13.84 -32.78 -6.92
N LEU A 458 14.00 -32.66 -8.24
CA LEU A 458 14.65 -31.55 -8.91
C LEU A 458 13.99 -30.19 -8.59
N VAL A 459 12.67 -30.13 -8.51
CA VAL A 459 11.91 -28.88 -8.30
C VAL A 459 11.79 -28.55 -6.81
N VAL A 460 11.57 -29.55 -5.95
CA VAL A 460 11.27 -29.31 -4.52
C VAL A 460 12.49 -28.87 -3.71
N TRP A 461 13.64 -29.50 -3.95
CA TRP A 461 14.85 -29.20 -3.15
C TRP A 461 15.35 -27.76 -3.28
N PRO A 462 15.40 -27.15 -4.46
CA PRO A 462 15.77 -25.73 -4.59
C PRO A 462 14.81 -24.77 -3.87
N CYS A 463 13.58 -25.19 -3.53
CA CYS A 463 12.61 -24.36 -2.80
C CYS A 463 12.90 -24.18 -1.30
N TRP A 464 14.00 -24.78 -0.78
CA TRP A 464 14.37 -24.63 0.64
C TRP A 464 14.40 -23.18 1.17
N PRO A 465 14.75 -22.11 0.39
CA PRO A 465 14.75 -20.74 0.89
C PRO A 465 13.39 -20.24 1.35
N VAL A 466 12.30 -20.89 0.93
CA VAL A 466 10.93 -20.58 1.39
C VAL A 466 10.73 -20.98 2.86
N LEU A 467 11.40 -22.01 3.33
CA LEU A 467 11.20 -22.56 4.68
C LEU A 467 11.61 -21.56 5.79
N PRO A 468 12.78 -20.90 5.75
CA PRO A 468 13.11 -19.88 6.75
C PRO A 468 12.28 -18.61 6.65
N ALA A 469 11.60 -18.33 5.51
CA ALA A 469 10.69 -17.19 5.41
C ALA A 469 9.45 -17.37 6.30
N LEU A 470 9.01 -18.60 6.56
CA LEU A 470 7.85 -18.89 7.40
C LEU A 470 7.99 -18.39 8.85
N PRO A 471 9.04 -18.76 9.64
CA PRO A 471 9.18 -18.25 10.99
C PRO A 471 9.35 -16.73 11.03
N VAL A 472 10.00 -16.11 10.03
CA VAL A 472 10.11 -14.66 9.92
C VAL A 472 8.73 -14.03 9.72
N ALA A 473 7.90 -14.60 8.83
CA ALA A 473 6.54 -14.13 8.60
C ALA A 473 5.64 -14.30 9.83
N LEU A 474 5.77 -15.40 10.56
CA LEU A 474 5.02 -15.66 11.79
C LEU A 474 5.42 -14.71 12.93
N ALA A 475 6.71 -14.30 12.98
CA ALA A 475 7.20 -13.33 13.95
C ALA A 475 6.81 -11.88 13.61
N ALA A 476 6.47 -11.60 12.35
CA ALA A 476 6.04 -10.29 11.89
C ALA A 476 4.55 -10.06 12.20
N GLY A 477 4.22 -9.78 13.45
CA GLY A 477 2.87 -9.40 13.89
C GLY A 477 2.61 -7.89 13.73
N PRO A 478 1.38 -7.42 13.90
CA PRO A 478 1.06 -5.98 13.84
C PRO A 478 1.76 -5.14 14.92
N GLU A 479 2.23 -5.77 15.98
CA GLU A 479 3.02 -5.16 17.07
C GLU A 479 4.52 -5.49 16.96
N ALA A 480 4.95 -6.11 15.86
CA ALA A 480 6.33 -6.51 15.69
C ALA A 480 7.27 -5.29 15.58
N PRO A 481 8.50 -5.42 16.08
CA PRO A 481 9.50 -4.34 16.00
C PRO A 481 10.04 -4.09 14.57
N ILE A 482 9.56 -4.86 13.60
CA ILE A 482 9.97 -4.75 12.18
C ILE A 482 9.15 -3.65 11.52
N SER A 483 9.81 -2.64 10.97
CA SER A 483 9.12 -1.60 10.22
C SER A 483 8.41 -2.19 8.98
N PRO A 484 7.22 -1.67 8.62
CA PRO A 484 6.48 -2.16 7.46
C PRO A 484 7.27 -2.12 6.15
N SER A 485 8.09 -1.09 5.97
CA SER A 485 8.97 -0.94 4.81
C SER A 485 10.05 -2.01 4.76
N LEU A 486 10.68 -2.31 5.91
CA LEU A 486 11.66 -3.39 5.99
C LEU A 486 11.01 -4.75 5.73
N PHE A 487 9.81 -5.00 6.28
CA PHE A 487 9.08 -6.24 6.02
C PHE A 487 8.72 -6.37 4.54
N ALA A 488 8.21 -5.33 3.89
CA ALA A 488 7.91 -5.31 2.46
C ALA A 488 9.17 -5.58 1.62
N LEU A 489 10.31 -4.97 1.99
CA LEU A 489 11.59 -5.19 1.33
C LEU A 489 12.06 -6.66 1.47
N LEU A 490 11.97 -7.23 2.67
CA LEU A 490 12.34 -8.62 2.92
C LEU A 490 11.42 -9.60 2.17
N LEU A 491 10.12 -9.32 2.14
CA LEU A 491 9.15 -10.18 1.46
C LEU A 491 9.29 -10.10 -0.07
N LEU A 492 9.34 -8.91 -0.63
CA LEU A 492 9.45 -8.71 -2.08
C LEU A 492 10.87 -9.00 -2.57
N GLY A 493 11.88 -8.42 -1.96
CA GLY A 493 13.28 -8.61 -2.36
C GLY A 493 13.76 -10.03 -2.08
N GLY A 494 13.53 -10.55 -0.87
CA GLY A 494 13.85 -11.93 -0.50
C GLY A 494 13.06 -12.95 -1.32
N GLY A 495 11.78 -12.69 -1.58
CA GLY A 495 10.94 -13.54 -2.42
C GLY A 495 11.42 -13.59 -3.87
N LEU A 496 11.76 -12.45 -4.48
CA LEU A 496 12.33 -12.40 -5.83
C LEU A 496 13.67 -13.11 -5.93
N LEU A 497 14.56 -12.89 -4.96
CA LEU A 497 15.86 -13.59 -4.88
C LEU A 497 15.68 -15.10 -4.73
N ALA A 498 14.74 -15.54 -3.89
CA ALA A 498 14.42 -16.95 -3.72
C ALA A 498 13.87 -17.56 -5.02
N CYS A 499 12.94 -16.89 -5.70
CA CYS A 499 12.40 -17.34 -7.00
C CYS A 499 13.48 -17.40 -8.07
N PHE A 500 14.36 -16.41 -8.13
CA PHE A 500 15.51 -16.41 -9.05
C PHE A 500 16.46 -17.57 -8.76
N TYR A 501 16.83 -17.76 -7.48
CA TYR A 501 17.68 -18.86 -7.04
C TYR A 501 17.05 -20.22 -7.42
N VAL A 502 15.77 -20.44 -7.10
CA VAL A 502 15.05 -21.67 -7.42
C VAL A 502 15.09 -21.93 -8.92
N THR A 503 14.74 -20.92 -9.73
CA THR A 503 14.72 -21.06 -11.19
C THR A 503 16.11 -21.38 -11.75
N ALA A 504 17.12 -20.60 -11.37
CA ALA A 504 18.49 -20.81 -11.85
C ALA A 504 19.05 -22.17 -11.43
N ARG A 505 18.77 -22.60 -10.18
CA ARG A 505 19.25 -23.88 -9.66
C ARG A 505 18.59 -25.07 -10.33
N VAL A 506 17.27 -25.03 -10.51
CA VAL A 506 16.54 -26.09 -11.21
C VAL A 506 17.05 -26.23 -12.66
N LEU A 507 17.15 -25.12 -13.40
CA LEU A 507 17.62 -25.16 -14.79
C LEU A 507 19.07 -25.65 -14.92
N TYR A 508 19.94 -25.22 -14.00
CA TYR A 508 21.33 -25.66 -13.99
C TYR A 508 21.46 -27.16 -13.71
N ASP A 509 20.78 -27.68 -12.68
CA ASP A 509 20.82 -29.09 -12.34
C ASP A 509 20.13 -29.92 -13.44
N TYR A 510 19.02 -29.44 -14.03
CA TYR A 510 18.35 -30.08 -15.14
C TYR A 510 19.25 -30.20 -16.38
N TRP A 511 19.95 -29.11 -16.73
CA TRP A 511 20.92 -29.13 -17.83
C TRP A 511 22.04 -30.14 -17.60
N ALA A 512 22.58 -30.20 -16.38
CA ALA A 512 23.65 -31.10 -16.04
C ALA A 512 23.25 -32.59 -16.02
N ILE A 513 21.94 -32.89 -15.85
CA ILE A 513 21.42 -34.25 -15.76
C ILE A 513 20.96 -34.78 -17.13
N THR A 514 20.39 -33.91 -17.99
CA THR A 514 19.68 -34.36 -19.21
C THR A 514 20.52 -34.30 -20.47
N ASP A 515 21.70 -33.68 -20.45
CA ASP A 515 22.56 -33.47 -21.64
C ASP A 515 21.85 -32.77 -22.82
N LEU A 516 20.71 -32.05 -22.54
CA LEU A 516 19.95 -31.33 -23.54
C LEU A 516 20.69 -30.05 -23.99
N PRO A 517 20.45 -29.57 -25.23
CA PRO A 517 21.03 -28.30 -25.66
C PRO A 517 20.57 -27.15 -24.77
N GLY A 518 21.50 -26.25 -24.45
CA GLY A 518 21.23 -25.11 -23.55
C GLY A 518 20.04 -24.24 -23.98
N SER A 519 19.77 -24.14 -25.28
CA SER A 519 18.60 -23.45 -25.83
C SER A 519 17.27 -24.04 -25.36
N THR A 520 17.16 -25.37 -25.33
CA THR A 520 15.96 -26.08 -24.84
C THR A 520 15.75 -25.83 -23.35
N VAL A 521 16.86 -25.88 -22.57
CA VAL A 521 16.79 -25.61 -21.12
C VAL A 521 16.37 -24.16 -20.85
N LEU A 522 16.88 -23.22 -21.64
CA LEU A 522 16.53 -21.79 -21.51
C LEU A 522 15.06 -21.57 -21.87
N LEU A 523 14.53 -22.26 -22.89
CA LEU A 523 13.11 -22.22 -23.23
C LEU A 523 12.23 -22.72 -22.07
N LEU A 524 12.64 -23.77 -21.36
CA LEU A 524 11.96 -24.26 -20.16
C LEU A 524 11.99 -23.25 -19.01
N GLY A 525 12.96 -22.36 -19.00
CA GLY A 525 13.02 -21.22 -18.08
C GLY A 525 11.86 -20.23 -18.27
N VAL A 526 11.33 -20.10 -19.50
CA VAL A 526 10.14 -19.26 -19.79
C VAL A 526 8.87 -19.81 -19.12
N LEU A 527 8.80 -21.11 -18.90
CA LEU A 527 7.70 -21.75 -18.17
C LEU A 527 7.89 -21.77 -16.65
N SER A 528 9.00 -21.23 -16.16
CA SER A 528 9.24 -21.16 -14.70
C SER A 528 8.24 -20.24 -14.00
N PRO A 529 7.93 -20.50 -12.71
CA PRO A 529 7.08 -19.62 -11.92
C PRO A 529 7.54 -18.16 -11.90
N LEU A 530 8.87 -17.93 -11.94
CA LEU A 530 9.44 -16.59 -12.01
C LEU A 530 9.10 -15.89 -13.34
N ALA A 531 9.31 -16.55 -14.47
CA ALA A 531 9.05 -15.96 -15.79
C ALA A 531 7.55 -15.74 -16.01
N LEU A 532 6.70 -16.70 -15.64
CA LEU A 532 5.25 -16.57 -15.73
C LEU A 532 4.71 -15.47 -14.81
N GLY A 533 5.22 -15.38 -13.58
CA GLY A 533 4.87 -14.30 -12.66
C GLY A 533 5.31 -12.93 -13.16
N SER A 534 6.55 -12.82 -13.69
CA SER A 534 7.05 -11.58 -14.29
C SER A 534 6.24 -11.17 -15.53
N ALA A 535 5.90 -12.13 -16.39
CA ALA A 535 5.06 -11.89 -17.58
C ALA A 535 3.66 -11.41 -17.19
N LEU A 536 3.05 -11.99 -16.14
CA LEU A 536 1.76 -11.54 -15.63
C LEU A 536 1.85 -10.10 -15.09
N VAL A 537 2.86 -9.78 -14.30
CA VAL A 537 3.06 -8.41 -13.76
C VAL A 537 3.27 -7.43 -14.91
N LEU A 538 4.12 -7.76 -15.88
CA LEU A 538 4.36 -6.94 -17.06
C LEU A 538 3.07 -6.75 -17.89
N PHE A 539 2.30 -7.82 -18.10
CA PHE A 539 1.01 -7.75 -18.79
C PHE A 539 0.03 -6.81 -18.04
N LEU A 540 -0.13 -6.99 -16.74
CA LEU A 540 -1.03 -6.14 -15.94
C LEU A 540 -0.59 -4.67 -15.93
N THR A 541 0.72 -4.40 -15.79
CA THR A 541 1.23 -3.02 -15.79
C THR A 541 1.08 -2.36 -17.16
N THR A 542 1.30 -3.08 -18.27
CA THR A 542 1.15 -2.53 -19.62
C THR A 542 -0.30 -2.42 -20.06
N TRP A 543 -1.13 -3.42 -19.76
CA TRP A 543 -2.55 -3.43 -20.13
C TRP A 543 -3.36 -2.36 -19.41
N TYR A 544 -3.06 -2.12 -18.15
CA TYR A 544 -3.76 -1.15 -17.32
C TYR A 544 -3.01 0.19 -17.16
N ASP A 545 -1.88 0.36 -17.84
CA ASP A 545 -1.04 1.56 -17.75
C ASP A 545 -0.65 1.92 -16.29
N VAL A 546 -0.36 0.91 -15.48
CA VAL A 546 0.00 1.07 -14.06
C VAL A 546 1.48 1.40 -13.92
N SER A 547 1.79 2.55 -13.34
CA SER A 547 3.17 2.94 -13.05
C SER A 547 3.70 2.23 -11.79
N ALA A 548 4.51 1.18 -11.98
CA ALA A 548 5.16 0.47 -10.87
C ALA A 548 6.05 1.40 -10.02
N ALA A 549 6.70 2.39 -10.67
CA ALA A 549 7.50 3.38 -9.97
C ALA A 549 6.67 4.29 -9.06
N PHE A 550 5.47 4.68 -9.49
CA PHE A 550 4.54 5.46 -8.67
C PHE A 550 4.02 4.65 -7.48
N LEU A 551 3.61 3.40 -7.71
CA LEU A 551 3.20 2.51 -6.61
C LEU A 551 4.32 2.31 -5.58
N TRP A 552 5.55 2.13 -6.03
CA TRP A 552 6.71 2.03 -5.16
C TRP A 552 6.92 3.30 -4.32
N ARG A 553 6.83 4.48 -4.94
CA ARG A 553 6.94 5.77 -4.23
C ARG A 553 5.81 5.97 -3.23
N LEU A 554 4.56 5.65 -3.59
CA LEU A 554 3.44 5.65 -2.64
C LEU A 554 3.71 4.71 -1.45
N ALA A 555 4.25 3.53 -1.69
CA ALA A 555 4.53 2.57 -0.64
C ALA A 555 5.67 2.99 0.32
N THR A 556 6.67 3.71 -0.18
CA THR A 556 7.91 3.97 0.57
C THR A 556 8.06 5.40 1.07
N LEU A 557 7.50 6.39 0.37
CA LEU A 557 7.70 7.82 0.66
C LEU A 557 6.52 8.49 1.39
N THR A 558 5.47 7.73 1.71
CA THR A 558 4.30 8.24 2.44
C THR A 558 4.31 7.88 3.94
N SER A 559 5.28 7.11 4.40
CA SER A 559 5.45 6.68 5.80
C SER A 559 6.12 7.74 6.67
#